data_ca816e735b65b0c0f237a0abe93529dd
#
_entry.id   ca816e735b65b0c0f237a0abe93529dd
#
_cell.length_a   1.000
_cell.length_b   1.000
_cell.length_c   1.000
_cell.angle_alpha   90.00
_cell.angle_beta   90.00
_cell.angle_gamma   90.00
#
_symmetry.space_group_name_H-M   'P 1'
#
loop_
_entity.id
_entity.type
_entity.pdbx_description
1 polymer ?
#
loop_
_entity_poly.entity_id
_entity_poly.type
_entity_poly.pdbx_seq_one_letter_code
_entity_poly.pdbx_strand_id
1 'polypeptide(L)'
;MSISGTHTHSGPGGFLQYVLYQVTSLGFVQETFDSWVSGITNSIVMAYKNQRAAKIFVNQGRLFDSNINRSPTSYLLNPEDERAQYTDDGDTDKNMLLLKFVEEDTGKPIGGLCGLFNPVFLLFCSTNVALVISQF
;
A
#
# COMPACT_ATOMS: atom_id res chain seq x y z
N MET A 1 9.85 8.06 7.83
CA MET A 1 8.62 7.32 8.18
C MET A 1 7.60 7.63 7.11
N SER A 2 6.93 6.63 6.58
CA SER A 2 5.83 6.79 5.63
C SER A 2 4.60 6.06 6.18
N ILE A 3 3.45 6.68 6.07
CA ILE A 3 2.16 6.11 6.50
C ILE A 3 1.20 6.28 5.35
N SER A 4 0.55 5.20 4.93
CA SER A 4 -0.50 5.22 3.91
C SER A 4 -1.62 4.24 4.28
N GLY A 5 -2.81 4.43 3.77
CA GLY A 5 -3.93 3.53 4.02
C GLY A 5 -3.92 2.30 3.10
N THR A 6 -4.56 1.20 3.46
CA THR A 6 -4.65 -0.02 2.63
C THR A 6 -5.78 0.02 1.62
N HIS A 7 -6.63 1.02 1.65
CA HIS A 7 -7.88 1.06 0.89
C HIS A 7 -8.77 -0.20 1.09
N THR A 8 -8.59 -0.90 2.21
CA THR A 8 -9.43 -2.07 2.49
C THR A 8 -10.88 -1.66 2.73
N HIS A 9 -11.81 -2.41 2.13
CA HIS A 9 -13.26 -2.24 2.32
C HIS A 9 -13.83 -3.21 3.36
N SER A 10 -13.00 -4.00 4.03
CA SER A 10 -13.38 -5.00 5.02
C SER A 10 -12.65 -4.86 6.36
N GLY A 11 -12.07 -3.70 6.61
CA GLY A 11 -11.46 -3.37 7.91
C GLY A 11 -12.48 -2.84 8.91
N PRO A 12 -12.10 -2.74 10.21
CA PRO A 12 -12.95 -2.13 11.21
C PRO A 12 -13.17 -0.65 10.91
N GLY A 13 -14.41 -0.18 11.12
CA GLY A 13 -14.81 1.22 10.96
C GLY A 13 -14.93 1.96 12.28
N GLY A 14 -15.44 3.21 12.22
CA GLY A 14 -15.80 4.00 13.39
C GLY A 14 -14.66 4.80 14.02
N PHE A 15 -13.50 4.88 13.40
CA PHE A 15 -12.35 5.64 13.92
C PHE A 15 -12.21 7.05 13.34
N LEU A 16 -13.06 7.45 12.38
CA LEU A 16 -13.05 8.78 11.80
C LEU A 16 -14.00 9.72 12.57
N GLN A 17 -13.62 10.99 12.68
CA GLN A 17 -14.33 11.96 13.52
C GLN A 17 -15.45 12.72 12.82
N TYR A 18 -15.49 12.72 11.48
CA TYR A 18 -16.48 13.48 10.74
C TYR A 18 -17.80 12.71 10.60
N VAL A 19 -18.92 13.42 10.76
CA VAL A 19 -20.27 12.84 10.75
C VAL A 19 -20.54 11.96 9.53
N LEU A 20 -20.13 12.40 8.34
CA LEU A 20 -20.33 11.62 7.11
C LEU A 20 -19.73 10.22 7.19
N TYR A 21 -18.55 10.09 7.78
CA TYR A 21 -17.86 8.80 7.93
C TYR A 21 -18.40 7.96 9.09
N GLN A 22 -19.14 8.58 10.01
CA GLN A 22 -19.73 7.88 11.15
C GLN A 22 -21.12 7.30 10.85
N VAL A 23 -21.76 7.71 9.76
CA VAL A 23 -23.13 7.26 9.43
C VAL A 23 -23.19 5.73 9.29
N THR A 24 -22.26 5.15 8.57
CA THR A 24 -22.24 3.68 8.30
C THR A 24 -21.75 2.85 9.49
N SER A 25 -20.99 3.42 10.39
CA SER A 25 -20.49 2.77 11.61
C SER A 25 -21.38 3.03 12.84
N LEU A 26 -22.47 3.78 12.66
CA LEU A 26 -23.39 4.18 13.73
C LEU A 26 -22.74 4.99 14.85
N GLY A 27 -21.70 5.75 14.51
CA GLY A 27 -20.98 6.62 15.41
C GLY A 27 -19.48 6.32 15.49
N PHE A 28 -18.83 7.00 16.43
CA PHE A 28 -17.40 6.80 16.72
C PHE A 28 -17.19 5.61 17.65
N VAL A 29 -16.25 4.74 17.33
CA VAL A 29 -15.91 3.54 18.10
C VAL A 29 -14.52 3.72 18.71
N GLN A 30 -14.47 4.05 19.99
CA GLN A 30 -13.21 4.37 20.70
C GLN A 30 -12.23 3.20 20.65
N GLU A 31 -12.68 1.98 20.81
CA GLU A 31 -11.85 0.77 20.80
C GLU A 31 -11.13 0.57 19.47
N THR A 32 -11.80 0.88 18.36
CA THR A 32 -11.18 0.82 17.04
C THR A 32 -10.09 1.88 16.91
N PHE A 33 -10.38 3.11 17.34
CA PHE A 33 -9.41 4.20 17.31
C PHE A 33 -8.17 3.88 18.14
N ASP A 34 -8.36 3.46 19.39
CA ASP A 34 -7.26 3.13 20.31
C ASP A 34 -6.42 1.96 19.81
N SER A 35 -7.05 0.96 19.21
CA SER A 35 -6.36 -0.18 18.59
C SER A 35 -5.48 0.26 17.42
N TRP A 36 -5.96 1.15 16.56
CA TRP A 36 -5.19 1.71 15.46
C TRP A 36 -4.00 2.53 15.95
N VAL A 37 -4.24 3.45 16.90
CA VAL A 37 -3.18 4.30 17.49
C VAL A 37 -2.12 3.45 18.15
N SER A 38 -2.52 2.48 18.95
CA SER A 38 -1.59 1.59 19.67
C SER A 38 -0.81 0.71 18.69
N GLY A 39 -1.48 0.13 17.69
CA GLY A 39 -0.86 -0.72 16.68
C GLY A 39 0.19 0.03 15.85
N ILE A 40 -0.16 1.21 15.34
CA ILE A 40 0.75 2.06 14.56
C ILE A 40 1.93 2.51 15.42
N THR A 41 1.68 2.98 16.65
CA THR A 41 2.74 3.41 17.58
C THR A 41 3.70 2.27 17.87
N ASN A 42 3.18 1.08 18.20
CA ASN A 42 3.99 -0.09 18.47
C ASN A 42 4.83 -0.51 17.26
N SER A 43 4.28 -0.45 16.05
CA SER A 43 5.03 -0.78 14.83
C SER A 43 6.20 0.18 14.60
N ILE A 44 6.01 1.47 14.85
CA ILE A 44 7.09 2.48 14.76
C ILE A 44 8.17 2.22 15.80
N VAL A 45 7.77 1.97 17.07
CA VAL A 45 8.71 1.68 18.15
C VAL A 45 9.51 0.40 17.87
N MET A 46 8.85 -0.65 17.39
CA MET A 46 9.52 -1.89 17.00
C MET A 46 10.50 -1.68 15.82
N ALA A 47 10.10 -0.92 14.81
CA ALA A 47 10.98 -0.61 13.69
C ALA A 47 12.22 0.17 14.15
N TYR A 48 12.03 1.17 15.03
CA TYR A 48 13.14 1.93 15.59
C TYR A 48 14.11 1.06 16.40
N LYS A 49 13.59 0.19 17.26
CA LYS A 49 14.40 -0.72 18.10
C LYS A 49 15.16 -1.78 17.28
N ASN A 50 14.61 -2.15 16.12
CA ASN A 50 15.17 -3.21 15.25
C ASN A 50 16.03 -2.66 14.10
N GLN A 51 16.43 -1.38 14.15
CA GLN A 51 17.30 -0.79 13.15
C GLN A 51 18.65 -1.53 13.08
N ARG A 52 19.11 -1.79 11.88
CA ARG A 52 20.39 -2.42 11.61
C ARG A 52 20.90 -2.03 10.22
N ALA A 53 22.21 -2.24 10.00
CA ALA A 53 22.81 -2.01 8.70
C ALA A 53 22.20 -2.95 7.66
N ALA A 54 21.80 -2.39 6.52
CA ALA A 54 21.13 -3.13 5.48
C ALA A 54 21.49 -2.60 4.08
N LYS A 55 21.44 -3.49 3.10
CA LYS A 55 21.51 -3.15 1.67
C LYS A 55 20.11 -3.12 1.09
N ILE A 56 19.86 -2.14 0.23
CA ILE A 56 18.60 -1.98 -0.48
C ILE A 56 18.82 -2.36 -1.93
N PHE A 57 18.10 -3.38 -2.39
CA PHE A 57 18.08 -3.78 -3.80
C PHE A 57 16.79 -3.25 -4.42
N VAL A 58 16.92 -2.70 -5.61
CA VAL A 58 15.82 -2.16 -6.40
C VAL A 58 15.67 -3.03 -7.64
N ASN A 59 14.44 -3.45 -7.91
CA ASN A 59 14.09 -4.10 -9.16
C ASN A 59 12.79 -3.53 -9.69
N GLN A 60 12.62 -3.55 -11.00
CA GLN A 60 11.42 -3.10 -11.69
C GLN A 60 11.02 -4.12 -12.73
N GLY A 61 9.74 -4.36 -12.86
CA GLY A 61 9.19 -5.29 -13.82
C GLY A 61 7.77 -4.91 -14.20
N ARG A 62 7.15 -5.74 -15.04
CA ARG A 62 5.74 -5.61 -15.39
C ARG A 62 4.97 -6.79 -14.82
N LEU A 63 3.82 -6.52 -14.22
CA LEU A 63 2.93 -7.51 -13.64
C LEU A 63 1.60 -7.47 -14.38
N PHE A 64 1.29 -8.55 -15.08
CA PHE A 64 0.06 -8.70 -15.86
C PHE A 64 -1.01 -9.41 -15.03
N ASP A 65 -2.28 -9.23 -15.41
CA ASP A 65 -3.45 -9.90 -14.81
C ASP A 65 -3.59 -9.73 -13.28
N SER A 66 -3.03 -8.64 -12.75
CA SER A 66 -2.99 -8.36 -11.31
C SER A 66 -3.96 -7.27 -10.87
N ASN A 67 -4.44 -6.48 -11.81
CA ASN A 67 -5.33 -5.35 -11.54
C ASN A 67 -6.38 -5.19 -12.65
N ILE A 68 -7.50 -4.60 -12.28
CA ILE A 68 -8.63 -4.35 -13.18
C ILE A 68 -9.06 -2.90 -12.99
N ASN A 69 -9.27 -2.17 -14.09
CA ASN A 69 -9.90 -0.86 -14.04
C ASN A 69 -11.41 -1.02 -13.78
N ARG A 70 -11.88 -0.46 -12.67
CA ARG A 70 -13.30 -0.47 -12.30
C ARG A 70 -14.18 0.40 -13.21
N SER A 71 -13.58 1.36 -13.91
CA SER A 71 -14.30 2.35 -14.73
C SER A 71 -13.74 2.43 -16.15
N PRO A 72 -13.76 1.33 -16.91
CA PRO A 72 -13.17 1.29 -18.27
C PRO A 72 -13.87 2.27 -19.21
N THR A 73 -15.16 2.52 -19.03
CA THR A 73 -15.91 3.49 -19.85
C THR A 73 -15.41 4.92 -19.64
N SER A 74 -15.02 5.28 -18.42
CA SER A 74 -14.42 6.60 -18.15
C SER A 74 -13.04 6.74 -18.77
N TYR A 75 -12.25 5.67 -18.76
CA TYR A 75 -10.96 5.63 -19.44
C TYR A 75 -11.11 5.87 -20.97
N LEU A 76 -12.12 5.28 -21.60
CA LEU A 76 -12.40 5.43 -23.02
C LEU A 76 -12.82 6.84 -23.44
N LEU A 77 -13.21 7.69 -22.49
CA LEU A 77 -13.52 9.11 -22.72
C LEU A 77 -12.27 10.00 -22.80
N ASN A 78 -11.10 9.49 -22.38
CA ASN A 78 -9.86 10.21 -22.55
C ASN A 78 -9.53 10.34 -24.06
N PRO A 79 -8.79 11.39 -24.46
CA PRO A 79 -8.35 11.58 -25.84
C PRO A 79 -7.64 10.34 -26.39
N GLU A 80 -7.87 10.04 -27.66
CA GLU A 80 -7.33 8.84 -28.29
C GLU A 80 -5.79 8.87 -28.37
N ASP A 81 -5.23 10.03 -28.64
CA ASP A 81 -3.79 10.27 -28.68
C ASP A 81 -3.11 10.05 -27.31
N GLU A 82 -3.79 10.38 -26.21
CA GLU A 82 -3.31 10.04 -24.87
C GLU A 82 -3.37 8.54 -24.60
N ARG A 83 -4.49 7.89 -24.93
CA ARG A 83 -4.65 6.44 -24.77
C ARG A 83 -3.67 5.63 -25.60
N ALA A 84 -3.34 6.10 -26.79
CA ALA A 84 -2.38 5.46 -27.69
C ALA A 84 -0.96 5.38 -27.12
N GLN A 85 -0.61 6.21 -26.14
CA GLN A 85 0.69 6.17 -25.45
C GLN A 85 0.81 4.98 -24.51
N TYR A 86 -0.30 4.35 -24.11
CA TYR A 86 -0.38 3.26 -23.12
C TYR A 86 -1.00 1.99 -23.69
N THR A 87 -0.88 1.76 -25.01
CA THR A 87 -1.50 0.60 -25.68
C THR A 87 -1.07 -0.74 -25.09
N ASP A 88 0.19 -0.85 -24.68
CA ASP A 88 0.74 -2.09 -24.10
C ASP A 88 0.23 -2.38 -22.70
N ASP A 89 -0.18 -1.34 -21.96
CA ASP A 89 -0.68 -1.46 -20.59
C ASP A 89 -2.21 -1.56 -20.54
N GLY A 90 -2.88 -1.14 -21.63
CA GLY A 90 -4.33 -1.05 -21.69
C GLY A 90 -4.84 0.07 -20.78
N ASP A 91 -5.86 -0.22 -19.97
CA ASP A 91 -6.50 0.73 -19.07
C ASP A 91 -6.01 0.61 -17.60
N THR A 92 -4.90 -0.09 -17.38
CA THR A 92 -4.27 -0.25 -16.05
C THR A 92 -2.76 -0.20 -16.16
N ASP A 93 -2.10 0.44 -15.19
CA ASP A 93 -0.63 0.43 -15.08
C ASP A 93 -0.13 -0.96 -14.67
N LYS A 94 0.82 -1.50 -15.41
CA LYS A 94 1.44 -2.81 -15.19
C LYS A 94 2.81 -2.71 -14.52
N ASN A 95 3.35 -1.51 -14.34
CA ASN A 95 4.66 -1.34 -13.76
C ASN A 95 4.65 -1.71 -12.28
N MET A 96 5.65 -2.48 -11.88
CA MET A 96 5.83 -2.93 -10.52
C MET A 96 7.24 -2.61 -10.06
N LEU A 97 7.36 -1.91 -8.94
CA LEU A 97 8.62 -1.63 -8.27
C LEU A 97 8.77 -2.53 -7.05
N LEU A 98 9.95 -3.12 -6.91
CA LEU A 98 10.32 -3.90 -5.73
C LEU A 98 11.55 -3.28 -5.07
N LEU A 99 11.43 -2.95 -3.79
CA LEU A 99 12.54 -2.66 -2.90
C LEU A 99 12.72 -3.85 -1.97
N LYS A 100 13.90 -4.49 -2.01
CA LYS A 100 14.26 -5.61 -1.12
C LYS A 100 15.30 -5.14 -0.14
N PHE A 101 15.04 -5.33 1.15
CA PHE A 101 15.96 -5.03 2.24
C PHE A 101 16.64 -6.29 2.71
N VAL A 102 17.97 -6.26 2.77
CA VAL A 102 18.80 -7.41 3.14
C VAL A 102 19.80 -6.97 4.19
N GLU A 103 19.93 -7.74 5.25
CA GLU A 103 20.93 -7.50 6.30
C GLU A 103 22.35 -7.50 5.71
N GLU A 104 23.13 -6.49 6.04
CA GLU A 104 24.43 -6.27 5.37
C GLU A 104 25.43 -7.41 5.64
N ASP A 105 25.50 -7.85 6.88
CA ASP A 105 26.50 -8.82 7.33
C ASP A 105 26.15 -10.26 6.95
N THR A 106 24.89 -10.63 7.04
CA THR A 106 24.43 -12.02 6.89
C THR A 106 23.84 -12.34 5.53
N GLY A 107 23.44 -11.31 4.76
CA GLY A 107 22.70 -11.47 3.52
C GLY A 107 21.26 -11.96 3.71
N LYS A 108 20.77 -12.04 4.95
CA LYS A 108 19.40 -12.48 5.22
C LYS A 108 18.37 -11.41 4.83
N PRO A 109 17.24 -11.79 4.24
CA PRO A 109 16.18 -10.85 3.93
C PRO A 109 15.54 -10.30 5.21
N ILE A 110 15.42 -8.98 5.29
CA ILE A 110 14.73 -8.26 6.37
C ILE A 110 13.25 -8.04 5.97
N GLY A 111 13.01 -7.68 4.71
CA GLY A 111 11.70 -7.38 4.18
C GLY A 111 11.75 -6.78 2.79
N GLY A 112 10.62 -6.33 2.29
CA GLY A 112 10.54 -5.66 1.01
C GLY A 112 9.33 -4.73 0.94
N LEU A 113 9.42 -3.74 0.07
CA LEU A 113 8.32 -2.91 -0.37
C LEU A 113 8.04 -3.24 -1.82
N CYS A 114 6.81 -3.59 -2.11
CA CYS A 114 6.35 -3.87 -3.45
C CYS A 114 5.24 -2.88 -3.79
N GLY A 115 5.38 -2.17 -4.89
CA GLY A 115 4.37 -1.22 -5.37
C GLY A 115 4.05 -1.47 -6.82
N LEU A 116 2.79 -1.63 -7.15
CA LEU A 116 2.28 -1.31 -8.47
C LEU A 116 2.26 0.21 -8.58
N PHE A 117 2.74 0.75 -9.68
CA PHE A 117 2.86 2.20 -9.91
C PHE A 117 1.53 2.92 -10.09
N ASN A 118 0.43 2.31 -9.77
CA ASN A 118 -0.78 3.05 -9.45
C ASN A 118 -0.71 3.43 -7.97
N PRO A 119 -1.01 4.66 -7.55
CA PRO A 119 -0.68 5.17 -6.20
C PRO A 119 -1.36 4.43 -5.04
N VAL A 120 -1.87 3.24 -5.27
CA VAL A 120 -2.81 2.56 -4.39
C VAL A 120 -2.20 1.43 -3.56
N PHE A 121 -1.06 0.81 -3.94
CA PHE A 121 -0.56 -0.33 -3.17
C PHE A 121 0.95 -0.32 -2.96
N LEU A 122 1.37 -0.06 -1.72
CA LEU A 122 2.67 -0.46 -1.21
C LEU A 122 2.47 -1.68 -0.29
N LEU A 123 2.91 -2.85 -0.74
CA LEU A 123 2.90 -4.06 0.07
C LEU A 123 4.25 -4.20 0.79
N PHE A 124 4.27 -4.05 2.10
CA PHE A 124 5.44 -4.35 2.91
C PHE A 124 5.37 -5.80 3.36
N CYS A 125 6.27 -6.64 2.84
CA CYS A 125 6.41 -8.01 3.28
C CYS A 125 7.70 -8.16 4.10
N SER A 126 7.54 -8.31 5.41
CA SER A 126 8.61 -8.70 6.31
C SER A 126 8.44 -10.18 6.67
N THR A 127 9.53 -10.89 6.89
CA THR A 127 9.49 -12.29 7.34
C THR A 127 8.77 -12.50 8.66
N ASN A 128 8.47 -11.42 9.39
CA ASN A 128 7.80 -11.47 10.70
C ASN A 128 6.66 -10.46 10.88
N VAL A 129 6.47 -9.51 9.96
CA VAL A 129 5.38 -8.52 10.03
C VAL A 129 4.98 -8.14 8.61
N ALA A 130 3.75 -8.43 8.24
CA ALA A 130 3.13 -7.86 7.06
C ALA A 130 2.48 -6.53 7.46
N LEU A 131 3.06 -5.41 7.02
CA LEU A 131 2.40 -4.12 7.10
C LEU A 131 1.88 -3.79 5.71
N VAL A 132 0.59 -3.94 5.54
CA VAL A 132 -0.09 -3.55 4.30
C VAL A 132 -0.50 -2.10 4.46
N ILE A 133 -0.01 -1.24 3.57
CA ILE A 133 -0.28 0.19 3.61
C ILE A 133 -0.78 0.61 2.22
N SER A 134 -2.06 0.99 2.09
CA SER A 134 -2.63 1.54 0.84
C SER A 134 -3.09 2.99 1.02
N GLN A 135 -3.21 3.73 -0.08
CA GLN A 135 -3.72 5.11 -0.07
C GLN A 135 -5.23 5.17 -0.35
N PHE A 136 -5.84 6.23 0.14
CA PHE A 136 -7.15 6.71 -0.30
C PHE A 136 -7.05 7.40 -1.66
#